data_0bf6d334c0146e00c11c4c94843c2f02
#
_entry.id   0bf6d334c0146e00c11c4c94843c2f02
#
_cell.length_a   1.000
_cell.length_b   1.000
_cell.length_c   1.000
_cell.angle_alpha   90.00
_cell.angle_beta   90.00
_cell.angle_gamma   90.00
#
_symmetry.space_group_name_H-M   'P 1'
#
loop_
_entity.id
_entity.type
_entity.pdbx_description
1 polymer ?
#
loop_
_entity_poly.entity_id
_entity_poly.type
_entity_poly.pdbx_seq_one_letter_code
_entity_poly.pdbx_strand_id
1 'polypeptide(L)'
;MKSRRSKACDISMKVKEKVFARDGGRCVICGNAYNVMPNAHYISRAKGGLGIEENIFTACTNLTNLKCHSRFDDYGIGKDKVIANFKKHYEN
;
A
#
# COMPACT_ATOMS: atom_id res chain seq x y z
N MET A 1 -11.11 -22.70 -2.06
CA MET A 1 -11.23 -21.79 -3.21
C MET A 1 -11.48 -20.37 -2.71
N LYS A 2 -10.77 -19.37 -3.24
CA LYS A 2 -10.99 -17.97 -2.86
C LYS A 2 -12.33 -17.48 -3.40
N SER A 3 -13.05 -16.70 -2.61
CA SER A 3 -14.25 -16.02 -3.06
C SER A 3 -13.91 -14.95 -4.10
N ARG A 4 -14.92 -14.47 -4.87
CA ARG A 4 -14.74 -13.37 -5.81
C ARG A 4 -14.18 -12.12 -5.12
N ARG A 5 -14.68 -11.83 -3.91
CA ARG A 5 -14.22 -10.70 -3.11
C ARG A 5 -12.73 -10.81 -2.76
N SER A 6 -12.27 -12.01 -2.38
CA SER A 6 -10.85 -12.25 -2.09
C SER A 6 -9.99 -12.00 -3.32
N LYS A 7 -10.42 -12.49 -4.50
CA LYS A 7 -9.69 -12.26 -5.75
C LYS A 7 -9.60 -10.77 -6.09
N ALA A 8 -10.69 -10.02 -5.90
CA ALA A 8 -10.70 -8.59 -6.17
C ALA A 8 -9.76 -7.81 -5.24
N CYS A 9 -9.50 -8.33 -4.04
CA CYS A 9 -8.56 -7.75 -3.09
C CYS A 9 -7.10 -8.15 -3.35
N ASP A 10 -6.85 -9.19 -4.15
CA ASP A 10 -5.49 -9.63 -4.49
C ASP A 10 -4.83 -8.59 -5.40
N ILE A 11 -3.52 -8.38 -5.19
CA ILE A 11 -2.74 -7.40 -5.94
C ILE A 11 -2.00 -8.14 -7.06
N SER A 12 -2.34 -7.83 -8.33
CA SER A 12 -1.63 -8.40 -9.47
C SER A 12 -0.20 -7.86 -9.55
N MET A 13 0.68 -8.60 -10.22
CA MET A 13 2.06 -8.14 -10.46
C MET A 13 2.06 -6.80 -11.22
N LYS A 14 1.15 -6.64 -12.18
CA LYS A 14 1.02 -5.41 -12.95
C LYS A 14 0.70 -4.20 -12.07
N VAL A 15 -0.20 -4.36 -11.10
CA VAL A 15 -0.53 -3.31 -10.15
C VAL A 15 0.66 -3.03 -9.23
N LYS A 16 1.36 -4.06 -8.75
CA LYS A 16 2.55 -3.89 -7.93
C LYS A 16 3.62 -3.08 -8.65
N GLU A 17 3.86 -3.35 -9.92
CA GLU A 17 4.84 -2.62 -10.72
C GLU A 17 4.46 -1.14 -10.85
N LYS A 18 3.19 -0.86 -11.14
CA LYS A 18 2.69 0.51 -11.26
C LYS A 18 2.80 1.27 -9.93
N VAL A 19 2.41 0.63 -8.84
CA VAL A 19 2.45 1.22 -7.49
C VAL A 19 3.90 1.52 -7.09
N PHE A 20 4.79 0.57 -7.30
CA PHE A 20 6.21 0.74 -6.95
C PHE A 20 6.84 1.90 -7.71
N ALA A 21 6.58 1.97 -9.03
CA ALA A 21 7.08 3.06 -9.87
C ALA A 21 6.49 4.41 -9.46
N ARG A 22 5.18 4.47 -9.20
CA ARG A 22 4.50 5.68 -8.74
C ARG A 22 5.10 6.21 -7.45
N ASP A 23 5.40 5.30 -6.51
CA ASP A 23 5.91 5.66 -5.18
C ASP A 23 7.42 5.85 -5.16
N GLY A 24 8.07 5.73 -6.31
CA GLY A 24 9.53 5.93 -6.44
C GLY A 24 10.36 4.88 -5.75
N GLY A 25 9.82 3.68 -5.55
CA GLY A 25 10.52 2.58 -4.88
C GLY A 25 10.76 2.83 -3.38
N ARG A 26 10.00 3.73 -2.77
CA ARG A 26 10.17 4.12 -1.37
C ARG A 26 8.89 3.97 -0.58
N CYS A 27 9.03 3.72 0.72
CA CYS A 27 7.89 3.72 1.64
C CYS A 27 7.22 5.10 1.60
N VAL A 28 5.90 5.12 1.37
CA VAL A 28 5.12 6.35 1.34
C VAL A 28 5.12 7.06 2.70
N ILE A 29 5.23 6.30 3.77
CA ILE A 29 5.14 6.82 5.14
C ILE A 29 6.47 7.39 5.64
N CYS A 30 7.57 6.63 5.53
CA CYS A 30 8.86 7.03 6.10
C CYS A 30 9.95 7.35 5.07
N GLY A 31 9.73 7.06 3.80
CA GLY A 31 10.70 7.32 2.74
C GLY A 31 11.81 6.31 2.59
N ASN A 32 11.80 5.23 3.37
CA ASN A 32 12.84 4.20 3.29
C ASN A 32 12.80 3.50 1.93
N ALA A 33 13.98 3.24 1.35
CA ALA A 33 14.11 2.57 0.06
C ALA A 33 14.46 1.07 0.18
N TYR A 34 14.64 0.57 1.38
CA TYR A 34 15.04 -0.83 1.62
C TYR A 34 13.93 -1.59 2.32
N ASN A 35 13.79 -2.88 1.94
CA ASN A 35 12.80 -3.78 2.55
C ASN A 35 11.38 -3.19 2.50
N VAL A 36 11.03 -2.63 1.34
CA VAL A 36 9.70 -2.07 1.09
C VAL A 36 9.00 -2.88 0.01
N MET A 37 7.66 -2.94 0.09
CA MET A 37 6.84 -3.69 -0.86
C MET A 37 5.59 -2.88 -1.24
N PRO A 38 5.18 -2.94 -2.53
CA PRO A 38 3.97 -2.25 -3.00
C PRO A 38 2.73 -3.11 -2.75
N ASN A 39 2.47 -3.44 -1.49
CA ASN A 39 1.43 -4.40 -1.12
C ASN A 39 0.55 -3.98 0.05
N ALA A 40 0.63 -2.73 0.48
CA ALA A 40 -0.20 -2.25 1.58
C ALA A 40 -1.55 -1.73 1.04
N HIS A 41 -2.64 -2.14 1.68
CA HIS A 41 -4.00 -1.71 1.34
C HIS A 41 -4.39 -0.50 2.19
N TYR A 42 -4.82 0.60 1.56
CA TYR A 42 -5.38 1.75 2.28
C TYR A 42 -6.71 1.39 2.94
N ILE A 43 -7.63 0.82 2.14
CA ILE A 43 -8.82 0.16 2.67
C ILE A 43 -8.47 -1.32 2.79
N SER A 44 -8.54 -1.87 3.98
CA SER A 44 -8.09 -3.23 4.26
C SER A 44 -8.87 -4.29 3.49
N ARG A 45 -8.24 -5.44 3.27
CA ARG A 45 -8.89 -6.60 2.63
C ARG A 45 -10.15 -7.01 3.40
N ALA A 46 -10.09 -6.97 4.73
CA ALA A 46 -11.21 -7.31 5.60
C ALA A 46 -12.42 -6.40 5.36
N LYS A 47 -12.20 -5.16 4.96
CA LYS A 47 -13.25 -4.19 4.64
C LYS A 47 -13.58 -4.15 3.15
N GLY A 48 -13.07 -5.10 2.37
CA GLY A 48 -13.32 -5.19 0.94
C GLY A 48 -12.43 -4.30 0.08
N GLY A 49 -11.29 -3.86 0.61
CA GLY A 49 -10.35 -3.03 -0.15
C GLY A 49 -9.78 -3.75 -1.35
N LEU A 50 -9.89 -3.14 -2.53
CA LEU A 50 -9.49 -3.74 -3.80
C LEU A 50 -7.98 -3.68 -4.00
N GLY A 51 -7.45 -4.65 -4.79
CA GLY A 51 -6.04 -4.67 -5.19
C GLY A 51 -5.78 -3.81 -6.42
N ILE A 52 -6.18 -2.55 -6.38
CA ILE A 52 -6.02 -1.59 -7.49
C ILE A 52 -5.05 -0.49 -7.07
N GLU A 53 -4.43 0.17 -8.04
CA GLU A 53 -3.40 1.17 -7.75
C GLU A 53 -3.91 2.34 -6.89
N GLU A 54 -5.19 2.66 -6.95
CA GLU A 54 -5.80 3.72 -6.15
C GLU A 54 -6.02 3.33 -4.68
N ASN A 55 -5.77 2.07 -4.32
CA ASN A 55 -5.90 1.57 -2.94
C ASN A 55 -4.61 0.96 -2.39
N ILE A 56 -3.61 0.77 -3.23
CA ILE A 56 -2.36 0.09 -2.84
C ILE A 56 -1.23 1.12 -2.74
N PHE A 57 -0.37 0.96 -1.74
CA PHE A 57 0.81 1.81 -1.60
C PHE A 57 2.02 1.02 -1.13
N THR A 58 3.21 1.59 -1.38
CA THR A 58 4.48 0.98 -0.97
C THR A 58 4.77 1.34 0.49
N ALA A 59 5.08 0.34 1.30
CA ALA A 59 5.38 0.52 2.72
C ALA A 59 6.48 -0.42 3.17
N CYS A 60 7.15 -0.06 4.27
CA CYS A 60 8.15 -0.90 4.92
C CYS A 60 7.53 -2.23 5.34
N THR A 61 8.25 -3.32 5.07
CA THR A 61 7.88 -4.65 5.55
C THR A 61 8.29 -4.81 7.01
N ASN A 62 7.95 -5.97 7.60
CA ASN A 62 8.35 -6.29 8.98
C ASN A 62 9.86 -6.55 9.13
N LEU A 63 10.60 -6.53 8.03
CA LEU A 63 12.07 -6.63 8.05
C LEU A 63 12.74 -5.31 8.46
N THR A 64 12.00 -4.21 8.50
CA THR A 64 12.53 -2.93 8.97
C THR A 64 12.15 -2.69 10.42
N ASN A 65 12.90 -1.84 11.10
CA ASN A 65 12.59 -1.45 12.48
C ASN A 65 11.33 -0.59 12.56
N LEU A 66 11.00 0.13 11.49
CA LEU A 66 9.85 1.02 11.46
C LEU A 66 8.53 0.29 11.24
N LYS A 67 8.57 -0.85 10.53
CA LYS A 67 7.38 -1.70 10.29
C LYS A 67 6.14 -0.90 9.87
N CYS A 68 6.29 0.01 8.90
CA CYS A 68 5.22 0.93 8.50
C CYS A 68 3.95 0.23 8.07
N HIS A 69 4.05 -0.90 7.35
CA HIS A 69 2.88 -1.66 6.91
C HIS A 69 2.05 -2.14 8.10
N SER A 70 2.69 -2.79 9.08
CA SER A 70 2.00 -3.29 10.27
C SER A 70 1.42 -2.15 11.12
N ARG A 71 2.17 -1.07 11.29
CA ARG A 71 1.70 0.10 12.04
C ARG A 71 0.51 0.77 11.39
N PHE A 72 0.51 0.85 10.06
CA PHE A 72 -0.63 1.38 9.32
C PHE A 72 -1.85 0.47 9.50
N ASP A 73 -1.69 -0.84 9.30
CA ASP A 73 -2.79 -1.80 9.40
C ASP A 73 -3.40 -1.84 10.80
N ASP A 74 -2.56 -1.83 11.84
CA ASP A 74 -3.01 -2.00 13.21
C ASP A 74 -3.48 -0.69 13.86
N TYR A 75 -2.83 0.43 13.53
CA TYR A 75 -3.04 1.70 14.23
C TYR A 75 -3.34 2.90 13.33
N GLY A 76 -3.29 2.73 12.02
CA GLY A 76 -3.48 3.84 11.08
C GLY A 76 -2.34 4.85 11.07
N ILE A 77 -1.17 4.49 11.58
CA ILE A 77 -0.02 5.39 11.62
C ILE A 77 0.47 5.67 10.19
N GLY A 78 0.58 6.95 9.84
CA GLY A 78 1.00 7.39 8.51
C GLY A 78 -0.13 7.57 7.52
N LYS A 79 -1.38 7.48 7.96
CA LYS A 79 -2.55 7.64 7.09
C LYS A 79 -2.54 8.96 6.33
N ASP A 80 -2.13 10.04 6.97
CA ASP A 80 -2.01 11.37 6.35
C ASP A 80 -1.03 11.35 5.17
N LYS A 81 0.09 10.64 5.31
CA LYS A 81 1.09 10.50 4.24
C LYS A 81 0.53 9.73 3.05
N VAL A 82 -0.22 8.66 3.32
CA VAL A 82 -0.84 7.85 2.27
C VAL A 82 -1.90 8.65 1.52
N ILE A 83 -2.74 9.39 2.23
CA ILE A 83 -3.76 10.25 1.63
C ILE A 83 -3.08 11.31 0.76
N ALA A 84 -2.04 11.97 1.26
CA ALA A 84 -1.30 12.98 0.51
C ALA A 84 -0.71 12.41 -0.80
N ASN A 85 -0.17 11.19 -0.74
CA ASN A 85 0.37 10.51 -1.91
C ASN A 85 -0.71 10.25 -2.97
N PHE A 86 -1.88 9.76 -2.55
CA PHE A 86 -2.99 9.53 -3.48
C PHE A 86 -3.51 10.83 -4.08
N LYS A 87 -3.62 11.88 -3.31
CA LYS A 87 -4.02 13.20 -3.81
C LYS A 87 -3.04 13.73 -4.85
N LYS A 88 -1.75 13.58 -4.59
CA LYS A 88 -0.69 14.01 -5.51
C LYS A 88 -0.82 13.32 -6.87
N HIS A 89 -1.18 12.04 -6.90
CA HIS A 89 -1.19 11.25 -8.13
C HIS A 89 -2.56 11.16 -8.81
N TYR A 90 -3.66 11.30 -8.09
CA TYR A 90 -5.01 11.05 -8.62
C TYR A 90 -5.97 12.22 -8.50
N GLU A 91 -5.62 13.27 -7.75
CA GLU A 91 -6.44 14.49 -7.65
C GLU A 91 -5.68 15.66 -8.26
N ASN A 92 -6.34 16.40 -9.11
CA ASN A 92 -5.80 17.63 -9.72
C ASN A 92 -6.22 18.84 -8.91
#